data_ac2b84fe2dd0cd8b27da14f77a5c351e
#
_entry.id   ac2b84fe2dd0cd8b27da14f77a5c351e
#
_cell.length_a   1.000
_cell.length_b   1.000
_cell.length_c   1.000
_cell.angle_alpha   90.00
_cell.angle_beta   90.00
_cell.angle_gamma   90.00
#
_symmetry.space_group_name_H-M   'P 1'
#
loop_
_entity.id
_entity.type
_entity.pdbx_description
1 polymer ?
#
loop_
_entity_poly.entity_id
_entity_poly.type
_entity_poly.pdbx_seq_one_letter_code
_entity_poly.pdbx_strand_id
1 'polypeptide(L)'
;LSGYNTDMMHQLCCMQKNVWGYDMKQGRLIIYENQPGDFWGLKNALENCRAESKSTGSTNPGFSLKGLSYTTIAIAAINVIVYLILEILGDTQDPFYIASHGGMYPEFIQINHQWWRIFTAMFIHFGLPHLVNNMVIFCCVGSRLERAAGHFKMFVIYMLSGIGGGLLSYFMMLYSGDYAVSAGASGAVFGTIGGLIWVVIRHRGRFKGLTVKGMILMAVLSLYYGFSTIGI
;
A
#
# COMPACT_ATOMS: atom_id res chain seq x y z
N LEU A 1 -5.04 -8.24 37.41
CA LEU A 1 -4.91 -7.48 38.63
C LEU A 1 -6.30 -7.21 39.17
N SER A 2 -6.68 -7.95 40.19
CA SER A 2 -7.93 -7.79 40.90
C SER A 2 -7.74 -6.68 41.93
N GLY A 3 -8.48 -5.60 41.76
CA GLY A 3 -8.64 -4.62 42.78
C GLY A 3 -7.77 -3.38 42.56
N TYR A 4 -8.45 -2.26 42.43
CA TYR A 4 -7.85 -0.96 42.68
C TYR A 4 -7.38 -0.93 44.15
N ASN A 5 -6.09 -0.74 44.34
CA ASN A 5 -5.56 -0.44 45.65
C ASN A 5 -5.96 1.00 45.98
N THR A 6 -6.70 1.18 47.09
CA THR A 6 -7.15 2.49 47.57
C THR A 6 -5.99 3.47 47.74
N ASP A 7 -4.80 2.97 48.13
CA ASP A 7 -3.61 3.82 48.32
C ASP A 7 -3.07 4.38 46.99
N MET A 8 -3.10 3.60 45.90
CA MET A 8 -2.71 4.05 44.58
C MET A 8 -3.69 5.09 44.00
N MET A 9 -4.98 4.92 44.32
CA MET A 9 -6.02 5.90 43.99
C MET A 9 -5.82 7.21 44.73
N HIS A 10 -5.49 7.15 45.99
CA HIS A 10 -5.22 8.34 46.81
C HIS A 10 -3.98 9.11 46.33
N GLN A 11 -2.92 8.38 45.92
CA GLN A 11 -1.71 8.99 45.34
C GLN A 11 -1.98 9.65 44.01
N LEU A 12 -2.81 9.05 43.15
CA LEU A 12 -3.20 9.63 41.87
C LEU A 12 -4.07 10.89 42.03
N CYS A 13 -4.95 10.93 43.03
CA CYS A 13 -5.74 12.11 43.36
C CYS A 13 -4.91 13.27 43.92
N CYS A 14 -3.80 12.98 44.58
CA CYS A 14 -2.88 14.01 45.12
C CYS A 14 -1.93 14.59 44.05
N MET A 15 -1.83 13.97 42.88
CA MET A 15 -1.08 14.53 41.75
C MET A 15 -1.90 15.66 41.10
N GLN A 16 -1.39 16.91 41.09
CA GLN A 16 -1.99 18.05 40.36
C GLN A 16 -1.93 17.90 38.83
N LYS A 17 -2.04 16.67 38.32
CA LYS A 17 -2.01 16.34 36.88
C LYS A 17 -3.31 15.64 36.51
N ASN A 18 -3.80 15.92 35.33
CA ASN A 18 -4.95 15.22 34.75
C ASN A 18 -4.59 13.75 34.51
N VAL A 19 -5.21 12.84 35.23
CA VAL A 19 -4.98 11.39 35.13
C VAL A 19 -6.31 10.69 34.87
N TRP A 20 -6.38 9.90 33.82
CA TRP A 20 -7.54 9.06 33.50
C TRP A 20 -7.17 7.60 33.70
N GLY A 21 -7.99 6.87 34.42
CA GLY A 21 -7.87 5.42 34.60
C GLY A 21 -8.90 4.70 33.72
N TYR A 22 -8.51 3.60 33.10
CA TYR A 22 -9.45 2.74 32.39
C TYR A 22 -9.53 1.36 33.02
N ASP A 23 -10.73 1.00 33.50
CA ASP A 23 -10.98 -0.33 34.07
C ASP A 23 -11.19 -1.33 32.91
N MET A 24 -10.19 -2.16 32.69
CA MET A 24 -10.20 -3.19 31.65
C MET A 24 -11.27 -4.26 31.84
N LYS A 25 -11.66 -4.55 33.10
CA LYS A 25 -12.69 -5.56 33.43
C LYS A 25 -14.09 -5.03 33.20
N GLN A 26 -14.37 -3.84 33.74
CA GLN A 26 -15.68 -3.23 33.61
C GLN A 26 -15.85 -2.42 32.32
N GLY A 27 -14.73 -2.04 31.67
CA GLY A 27 -14.70 -1.25 30.48
C GLY A 27 -15.22 0.16 30.72
N ARG A 28 -14.85 0.76 31.84
CA ARG A 28 -15.26 2.11 32.20
C ARG A 28 -14.06 3.02 32.31
N LEU A 29 -14.19 4.23 31.76
CA LEU A 29 -13.25 5.31 32.02
C LEU A 29 -13.55 5.85 33.41
N ILE A 30 -12.54 5.88 34.28
CA ILE A 30 -12.62 6.43 35.64
C ILE A 30 -12.15 7.87 35.55
N ILE A 31 -13.07 8.78 35.88
CA ILE A 31 -12.85 10.22 35.86
C ILE A 31 -12.91 10.69 37.32
N TYR A 32 -11.88 11.42 37.73
CA TYR A 32 -11.84 12.00 39.07
C TYR A 32 -12.51 13.38 39.09
N GLU A 33 -13.01 13.77 40.25
CA GLU A 33 -13.55 15.11 40.47
C GLU A 33 -12.53 16.18 40.08
N ASN A 34 -12.97 17.20 39.38
CA ASN A 34 -12.19 18.29 38.80
C ASN A 34 -11.41 17.99 37.49
N GLN A 35 -11.70 16.89 36.82
CA GLN A 35 -11.12 16.62 35.51
C GLN A 35 -12.15 16.76 34.39
N PRO A 36 -11.73 17.10 33.13
CA PRO A 36 -12.61 17.09 31.97
C PRO A 36 -13.24 15.71 31.79
N GLY A 37 -14.56 15.66 31.55
CA GLY A 37 -15.32 14.41 31.41
C GLY A 37 -14.93 13.52 30.28
N ASP A 38 -14.18 14.04 29.31
CA ASP A 38 -13.60 13.28 28.21
C ASP A 38 -12.29 13.94 27.75
N PHE A 39 -11.35 13.13 27.28
CA PHE A 39 -10.10 13.58 26.68
C PHE A 39 -10.15 13.36 25.17
N TRP A 40 -10.63 14.39 24.44
CA TRP A 40 -10.61 14.42 22.98
C TRP A 40 -11.22 13.18 22.29
N GLY A 41 -12.29 12.63 22.86
CA GLY A 41 -12.96 11.43 22.34
C GLY A 41 -12.33 10.10 22.76
N LEU A 42 -11.44 10.11 23.75
CA LEU A 42 -10.79 8.90 24.28
C LEU A 42 -11.81 7.85 24.77
N LYS A 43 -12.90 8.29 25.40
CA LYS A 43 -13.98 7.41 25.86
C LYS A 43 -14.58 6.64 24.67
N ASN A 44 -14.96 7.36 23.63
CA ASN A 44 -15.55 6.75 22.42
C ASN A 44 -14.55 5.84 21.70
N ALA A 45 -13.26 6.21 21.67
CA ALA A 45 -12.20 5.38 21.08
C ALA A 45 -12.03 4.06 21.83
N LEU A 46 -12.01 4.09 23.16
CA LEU A 46 -11.87 2.90 24.00
C LEU A 46 -13.11 1.99 23.97
N GLU A 47 -14.32 2.58 23.93
CA GLU A 47 -15.56 1.83 23.77
C GLU A 47 -15.66 1.16 22.41
N ASN A 48 -15.22 1.83 21.34
CA ASN A 48 -15.16 1.25 19.99
C ASN A 48 -14.13 0.10 19.91
N CYS A 49 -12.92 0.26 20.47
CA CYS A 49 -11.95 -0.83 20.57
C CYS A 49 -12.49 -2.04 21.32
N ARG A 50 -13.30 -1.82 22.37
CA ARG A 50 -13.93 -2.91 23.12
C ARG A 50 -15.08 -3.58 22.35
N ALA A 51 -15.87 -2.81 21.62
CA ALA A 51 -16.92 -3.37 20.77
C ALA A 51 -16.33 -4.25 19.66
N GLU A 52 -15.21 -3.81 19.06
CA GLU A 52 -14.46 -4.61 18.10
C GLU A 52 -13.86 -5.87 18.73
N SER A 53 -13.30 -5.79 19.96
CA SER A 53 -12.74 -6.96 20.64
C SER A 53 -13.82 -7.93 21.17
N LYS A 54 -15.05 -7.47 21.44
CA LYS A 54 -16.17 -8.36 21.78
C LYS A 54 -16.80 -9.02 20.57
N SER A 55 -16.77 -8.41 19.41
CA SER A 55 -17.20 -9.02 18.15
C SER A 55 -16.22 -10.08 17.64
N THR A 56 -14.97 -10.05 18.13
CA THR A 56 -13.95 -11.09 17.92
C THR A 56 -13.91 -12.13 19.05
N GLY A 57 -15.05 -12.35 19.72
CA GLY A 57 -15.18 -13.38 20.76
C GLY A 57 -14.75 -14.74 20.27
N SER A 58 -13.63 -15.19 20.83
CA SER A 58 -13.21 -16.58 20.92
C SER A 58 -13.33 -17.41 19.64
N THR A 59 -12.48 -17.11 18.66
CA THR A 59 -12.03 -18.15 17.75
C THR A 59 -10.52 -18.23 17.89
N ASN A 60 -10.01 -19.46 18.11
CA ASN A 60 -8.59 -19.79 18.02
C ASN A 60 -7.93 -18.94 16.93
N PRO A 61 -6.63 -18.57 17.06
CA PRO A 61 -5.90 -17.96 15.97
C PRO A 61 -5.59 -19.01 14.91
N GLY A 62 -6.62 -19.68 14.41
CA GLY A 62 -6.58 -20.35 13.15
C GLY A 62 -6.38 -19.26 12.11
N PHE A 63 -5.26 -19.28 11.43
CA PHE A 63 -4.93 -18.41 10.31
C PHE A 63 -6.12 -18.40 9.33
N SER A 64 -7.03 -17.44 9.49
CA SER A 64 -8.20 -17.31 8.64
C SER A 64 -7.76 -16.75 7.31
N LEU A 65 -7.77 -17.58 6.29
CA LEU A 65 -7.54 -17.17 4.90
C LEU A 65 -8.64 -16.22 4.38
N LYS A 66 -9.77 -16.10 5.10
CA LYS A 66 -10.86 -15.15 4.77
C LYS A 66 -10.42 -13.72 5.03
N GLY A 67 -10.01 -13.03 3.96
CA GLY A 67 -9.55 -11.64 3.99
C GLY A 67 -8.11 -11.44 3.53
N LEU A 68 -7.43 -12.51 3.14
CA LEU A 68 -6.12 -12.42 2.49
C LEU A 68 -6.29 -11.84 1.08
N SER A 69 -5.41 -10.92 0.73
CA SER A 69 -5.39 -10.28 -0.60
C SER A 69 -4.57 -11.13 -1.57
N TYR A 70 -5.12 -12.27 -1.99
CA TYR A 70 -4.43 -13.28 -2.79
C TYR A 70 -3.88 -12.73 -4.10
N THR A 71 -4.65 -11.89 -4.80
CA THR A 71 -4.24 -11.30 -6.07
C THR A 71 -3.05 -10.37 -5.88
N THR A 72 -3.08 -9.52 -4.85
CA THR A 72 -1.96 -8.64 -4.50
C THR A 72 -0.70 -9.45 -4.17
N ILE A 73 -0.84 -10.49 -3.35
CA ILE A 73 0.28 -11.36 -2.96
C ILE A 73 0.83 -12.09 -4.18
N ALA A 74 -0.02 -12.66 -5.02
CA ALA A 74 0.42 -13.39 -6.21
C ALA A 74 1.18 -12.49 -7.19
N ILE A 75 0.65 -11.30 -7.47
CA ILE A 75 1.29 -10.33 -8.37
C ILE A 75 2.63 -9.85 -7.76
N ALA A 76 2.67 -9.54 -6.47
CA ALA A 76 3.91 -9.14 -5.81
C ALA A 76 4.95 -10.28 -5.85
N ALA A 77 4.54 -11.51 -5.60
CA ALA A 77 5.42 -12.67 -5.70
C ALA A 77 5.98 -12.86 -7.12
N ILE A 78 5.15 -12.70 -8.16
CA ILE A 78 5.61 -12.75 -9.56
C ILE A 78 6.68 -11.70 -9.81
N ASN A 79 6.47 -10.44 -9.40
CA ASN A 79 7.45 -9.37 -9.57
C ASN A 79 8.78 -9.68 -8.86
N VAL A 80 8.70 -10.18 -7.62
CA VAL A 80 9.89 -10.57 -6.85
C VAL A 80 10.63 -11.74 -7.51
N ILE A 81 9.89 -12.77 -7.97
CA ILE A 81 10.48 -13.94 -8.63
C ILE A 81 11.17 -13.53 -9.93
N VAL A 82 10.51 -12.72 -10.77
CA VAL A 82 11.10 -12.22 -12.03
C VAL A 82 12.37 -11.42 -11.74
N TYR A 83 12.33 -10.53 -10.74
CA TYR A 83 13.51 -9.77 -10.34
C TYR A 83 14.65 -10.69 -9.89
N LEU A 84 14.39 -11.65 -9.02
CA LEU A 84 15.43 -12.56 -8.51
C LEU A 84 16.07 -13.39 -9.63
N ILE A 85 15.25 -13.86 -10.60
CA ILE A 85 15.77 -14.60 -11.75
C ILE A 85 16.69 -13.69 -12.57
N LEU A 86 16.28 -12.47 -12.89
CA LEU A 86 17.10 -11.55 -13.68
C LEU A 86 18.35 -11.10 -12.96
N GLU A 87 18.29 -10.88 -11.64
CA GLU A 87 19.46 -10.49 -10.82
C GLU A 87 20.48 -11.61 -10.72
N ILE A 88 20.05 -12.88 -10.67
CA ILE A 88 20.95 -14.03 -10.68
C ILE A 88 21.61 -14.22 -12.05
N LEU A 89 20.92 -13.91 -13.14
CA LEU A 89 21.40 -14.09 -14.51
C LEU A 89 22.27 -12.94 -15.01
N GLY A 90 22.18 -11.74 -14.41
CA GLY A 90 22.94 -10.57 -14.83
C GLY A 90 22.67 -9.34 -13.97
N ASP A 91 23.07 -8.17 -14.46
CA ASP A 91 22.92 -6.90 -13.78
C ASP A 91 21.58 -6.22 -14.12
N THR A 92 20.67 -6.20 -13.17
CA THR A 92 19.36 -5.52 -13.37
C THR A 92 19.46 -3.99 -13.35
N GLN A 93 20.63 -3.41 -13.11
CA GLN A 93 20.84 -1.96 -13.25
C GLN A 93 21.29 -1.57 -14.65
N ASP A 94 21.78 -2.52 -15.45
CA ASP A 94 22.15 -2.26 -16.85
C ASP A 94 20.91 -2.17 -17.77
N PRO A 95 20.65 -1.00 -18.40
CA PRO A 95 19.53 -0.84 -19.33
C PRO A 95 19.58 -1.79 -20.53
N PHE A 96 20.77 -2.12 -21.06
CA PHE A 96 20.92 -3.05 -22.18
C PHE A 96 20.53 -4.47 -21.78
N TYR A 97 20.93 -4.87 -20.56
CA TYR A 97 20.52 -6.15 -20.01
C TYR A 97 19.01 -6.23 -19.85
N ILE A 98 18.37 -5.22 -19.26
CA ILE A 98 16.92 -5.13 -19.11
C ILE A 98 16.20 -5.14 -20.46
N ALA A 99 16.69 -4.38 -21.44
CA ALA A 99 16.13 -4.37 -22.79
C ALA A 99 16.21 -5.75 -23.46
N SER A 100 17.34 -6.46 -23.32
CA SER A 100 17.50 -7.81 -23.90
C SER A 100 16.59 -8.85 -23.26
N HIS A 101 16.18 -8.66 -21.99
CA HIS A 101 15.36 -9.61 -21.22
C HIS A 101 13.88 -9.22 -21.08
N GLY A 102 13.37 -8.33 -21.97
CA GLY A 102 11.94 -8.06 -22.04
C GLY A 102 11.49 -6.68 -21.54
N GLY A 103 12.44 -5.81 -21.20
CA GLY A 103 12.19 -4.39 -20.99
C GLY A 103 11.64 -3.74 -22.27
N MET A 104 10.78 -2.74 -22.13
CA MET A 104 10.23 -2.02 -23.25
C MET A 104 11.25 -1.03 -23.78
N TYR A 105 11.57 -1.16 -25.08
CA TYR A 105 12.41 -0.23 -25.83
C TYR A 105 11.76 0.02 -27.19
N PRO A 106 11.57 1.29 -27.60
CA PRO A 106 10.79 1.62 -28.79
C PRO A 106 11.25 0.93 -30.08
N GLU A 107 12.55 0.83 -30.31
CA GLU A 107 13.07 0.21 -31.55
C GLU A 107 12.71 -1.27 -31.67
N PHE A 108 12.70 -2.03 -30.58
CA PHE A 108 12.28 -3.44 -30.60
C PHE A 108 10.80 -3.60 -30.97
N ILE A 109 9.98 -2.60 -30.64
CA ILE A 109 8.56 -2.61 -31.01
C ILE A 109 8.40 -2.21 -32.49
N GLN A 110 9.09 -1.14 -32.91
CA GLN A 110 8.95 -0.60 -34.29
C GLN A 110 9.55 -1.54 -35.34
N ILE A 111 10.77 -2.05 -35.10
CA ILE A 111 11.52 -2.83 -36.06
C ILE A 111 11.20 -4.32 -36.00
N ASN A 112 11.15 -4.85 -34.76
CA ASN A 112 10.99 -6.28 -34.49
C ASN A 112 9.56 -6.69 -34.16
N HIS A 113 8.61 -5.75 -34.13
CA HIS A 113 7.20 -5.98 -33.77
C HIS A 113 6.96 -6.65 -32.42
N GLN A 114 7.85 -6.42 -31.43
CA GLN A 114 7.83 -7.08 -30.14
C GLN A 114 6.88 -6.37 -29.16
N TRP A 115 5.58 -6.28 -29.49
CA TRP A 115 4.55 -5.63 -28.68
C TRP A 115 4.35 -6.26 -27.29
N TRP A 116 4.69 -7.53 -27.15
CA TRP A 116 4.65 -8.24 -25.88
C TRP A 116 5.51 -7.58 -24.78
N ARG A 117 6.50 -6.78 -25.15
CA ARG A 117 7.37 -6.04 -24.23
C ARG A 117 6.61 -5.02 -23.38
N ILE A 118 5.50 -4.49 -23.87
CA ILE A 118 4.63 -3.61 -23.07
C ILE A 118 4.07 -4.35 -21.88
N PHE A 119 3.77 -5.63 -22.03
CA PHE A 119 3.29 -6.48 -20.96
C PHE A 119 4.44 -6.96 -20.04
N THR A 120 5.54 -7.47 -20.58
CA THR A 120 6.62 -8.03 -19.76
C THR A 120 7.37 -6.96 -18.97
N ALA A 121 7.54 -5.76 -19.52
CA ALA A 121 8.21 -4.65 -18.86
C ALA A 121 7.58 -4.27 -17.51
N MET A 122 6.27 -4.51 -17.34
CA MET A 122 5.58 -4.19 -16.08
C MET A 122 5.95 -5.12 -14.91
N PHE A 123 6.69 -6.21 -15.16
CA PHE A 123 7.18 -7.14 -14.14
C PHE A 123 8.69 -7.06 -13.92
N ILE A 124 9.40 -6.30 -14.74
CA ILE A 124 10.87 -6.14 -14.70
C ILE A 124 11.21 -4.86 -13.94
N HIS A 125 12.28 -4.84 -13.16
CA HIS A 125 12.67 -3.69 -12.34
C HIS A 125 14.17 -3.40 -12.44
N PHE A 126 14.51 -2.10 -12.46
CA PHE A 126 15.88 -1.62 -12.40
C PHE A 126 16.40 -1.64 -10.94
N GLY A 127 17.10 -2.70 -10.59
CA GLY A 127 17.69 -2.88 -9.25
C GLY A 127 16.68 -3.06 -8.12
N LEU A 128 17.20 -3.47 -6.98
CA LEU A 128 16.42 -3.77 -5.77
C LEU A 128 15.63 -2.57 -5.23
N PRO A 129 16.18 -1.33 -5.19
CA PRO A 129 15.43 -0.18 -4.64
C PRO A 129 14.15 0.11 -5.42
N HIS A 130 14.18 -0.03 -6.76
CA HIS A 130 13.01 0.19 -7.62
C HIS A 130 11.94 -0.88 -7.37
N LEU A 131 12.32 -2.16 -7.29
CA LEU A 131 11.41 -3.24 -6.93
C LEU A 131 10.76 -3.00 -5.56
N VAL A 132 11.57 -2.73 -4.53
CA VAL A 132 11.07 -2.56 -3.15
C VAL A 132 10.08 -1.41 -3.07
N ASN A 133 10.40 -0.25 -3.67
CA ASN A 133 9.48 0.90 -3.69
C ASN A 133 8.13 0.53 -4.32
N ASN A 134 8.13 -0.10 -5.49
CA ASN A 134 6.91 -0.54 -6.16
C ASN A 134 6.12 -1.55 -5.31
N MET A 135 6.79 -2.57 -4.76
CA MET A 135 6.12 -3.63 -4.02
C MET A 135 5.56 -3.16 -2.68
N VAL A 136 6.27 -2.29 -1.96
CA VAL A 136 5.76 -1.71 -0.70
C VAL A 136 4.46 -0.94 -0.95
N ILE A 137 4.46 -0.04 -1.93
CA ILE A 137 3.28 0.76 -2.25
C ILE A 137 2.15 -0.15 -2.77
N PHE A 138 2.48 -1.08 -3.68
CA PHE A 138 1.52 -2.02 -4.23
C PHE A 138 0.87 -2.89 -3.16
N CYS A 139 1.64 -3.48 -2.25
CA CYS A 139 1.10 -4.29 -1.15
C CYS A 139 0.20 -3.47 -0.22
N CYS A 140 0.60 -2.22 0.08
CA CYS A 140 -0.20 -1.33 0.92
C CYS A 140 -1.53 -0.92 0.28
N VAL A 141 -1.50 -0.51 -0.99
CA VAL A 141 -2.66 0.02 -1.72
C VAL A 141 -3.48 -1.11 -2.32
N GLY A 142 -2.84 -2.04 -3.00
CA GLY A 142 -3.47 -3.16 -3.69
C GLY A 142 -4.28 -4.04 -2.76
N SER A 143 -3.75 -4.39 -1.59
CA SER A 143 -4.49 -5.19 -0.61
C SER A 143 -5.74 -4.47 -0.07
N ARG A 144 -5.74 -3.14 0.00
CA ARG A 144 -6.93 -2.35 0.38
C ARG A 144 -7.95 -2.29 -0.76
N LEU A 145 -7.46 -2.07 -1.99
CA LEU A 145 -8.32 -2.07 -3.18
C LEU A 145 -8.95 -3.45 -3.41
N GLU A 146 -8.17 -4.52 -3.26
CA GLU A 146 -8.63 -5.90 -3.43
C GLU A 146 -9.75 -6.25 -2.44
N ARG A 147 -9.60 -5.85 -1.16
CA ARG A 147 -10.67 -6.03 -0.16
C ARG A 147 -11.90 -5.18 -0.41
N ALA A 148 -11.77 -4.03 -1.07
CA ALA A 148 -12.88 -3.14 -1.37
C ALA A 148 -13.61 -3.48 -2.67
N ALA A 149 -12.87 -3.85 -3.71
CA ALA A 149 -13.40 -4.06 -5.06
C ALA A 149 -13.51 -5.55 -5.45
N GLY A 150 -12.78 -6.43 -4.75
CA GLY A 150 -12.68 -7.86 -5.05
C GLY A 150 -11.45 -8.20 -5.92
N HIS A 151 -11.09 -9.48 -5.91
CA HIS A 151 -9.89 -10.02 -6.54
C HIS A 151 -9.81 -9.73 -8.05
N PHE A 152 -10.88 -10.04 -8.76
CA PHE A 152 -10.92 -9.89 -10.22
C PHE A 152 -10.79 -8.44 -10.67
N LYS A 153 -11.52 -7.52 -10.05
CA LYS A 153 -11.46 -6.10 -10.40
C LYS A 153 -10.09 -5.51 -10.12
N MET A 154 -9.48 -5.90 -9.00
CA MET A 154 -8.11 -5.49 -8.66
C MET A 154 -7.12 -5.97 -9.72
N PHE A 155 -7.19 -7.26 -10.13
CA PHE A 155 -6.37 -7.82 -11.19
C PHE A 155 -6.52 -7.04 -12.51
N VAL A 156 -7.76 -6.79 -12.94
CA VAL A 156 -8.06 -6.05 -14.17
C VAL A 156 -7.50 -4.62 -14.11
N ILE A 157 -7.68 -3.93 -12.97
CA ILE A 157 -7.13 -2.57 -12.79
C ILE A 157 -5.61 -2.60 -12.91
N TYR A 158 -4.92 -3.54 -12.24
CA TYR A 158 -3.47 -3.66 -12.31
C TYR A 158 -2.99 -3.90 -13.75
N MET A 159 -3.57 -4.87 -14.44
CA MET A 159 -3.17 -5.24 -15.80
C MET A 159 -3.43 -4.12 -16.81
N LEU A 160 -4.63 -3.56 -16.82
CA LEU A 160 -4.98 -2.50 -17.78
C LEU A 160 -4.16 -1.23 -17.53
N SER A 161 -3.93 -0.88 -16.26
CA SER A 161 -3.13 0.30 -15.93
C SER A 161 -1.65 0.09 -16.25
N GLY A 162 -1.12 -1.11 -16.04
CA GLY A 162 0.26 -1.43 -16.39
C GLY A 162 0.50 -1.38 -17.91
N ILE A 163 -0.38 -2.01 -18.68
CA ILE A 163 -0.36 -1.96 -20.15
C ILE A 163 -0.55 -0.52 -20.65
N GLY A 164 -1.54 0.20 -20.10
CA GLY A 164 -1.80 1.59 -20.46
C GLY A 164 -0.63 2.51 -20.14
N GLY A 165 0.04 2.32 -19.01
CA GLY A 165 1.25 3.04 -18.63
C GLY A 165 2.41 2.74 -19.57
N GLY A 166 2.62 1.48 -19.94
CA GLY A 166 3.63 1.07 -20.92
C GLY A 166 3.38 1.65 -22.31
N LEU A 167 2.12 1.64 -22.78
CA LEU A 167 1.73 2.28 -24.05
C LEU A 167 1.96 3.79 -24.00
N LEU A 168 1.57 4.45 -22.93
CA LEU A 168 1.80 5.89 -22.77
C LEU A 168 3.28 6.21 -22.80
N SER A 169 4.12 5.46 -22.07
CA SER A 169 5.57 5.62 -22.09
C SER A 169 6.14 5.43 -23.51
N TYR A 170 5.70 4.41 -24.23
CA TYR A 170 6.10 4.17 -25.61
C TYR A 170 5.77 5.36 -26.53
N PHE A 171 4.51 5.84 -26.51
CA PHE A 171 4.11 6.96 -27.36
C PHE A 171 4.80 8.28 -26.97
N MET A 172 5.06 8.50 -25.68
CA MET A 172 5.81 9.68 -25.25
C MET A 172 7.25 9.66 -25.76
N MET A 173 7.92 8.51 -25.72
CA MET A 173 9.28 8.35 -26.29
C MET A 173 9.28 8.57 -27.81
N LEU A 174 8.26 8.10 -28.52
CA LEU A 174 8.13 8.37 -29.96
C LEU A 174 7.94 9.87 -30.25
N TYR A 175 7.19 10.55 -29.40
CA TYR A 175 6.92 11.99 -29.58
C TYR A 175 8.16 12.85 -29.25
N SER A 176 8.89 12.51 -28.17
CA SER A 176 10.08 13.26 -27.75
C SER A 176 11.31 12.96 -28.62
N GLY A 177 11.38 11.78 -29.23
CA GLY A 177 12.57 11.27 -29.88
C GLY A 177 13.64 10.75 -28.91
N ASP A 178 13.43 10.84 -27.60
CA ASP A 178 14.34 10.35 -26.57
C ASP A 178 13.98 8.92 -26.21
N TYR A 179 14.70 7.96 -26.78
CA TYR A 179 14.45 6.55 -26.55
C TYR A 179 15.24 6.05 -25.35
N ALA A 180 14.51 5.53 -24.38
CA ALA A 180 15.05 4.91 -23.17
C ALA A 180 14.42 3.53 -22.94
N VAL A 181 15.09 2.70 -22.16
CA VAL A 181 14.51 1.44 -21.71
C VAL A 181 13.53 1.72 -20.59
N SER A 182 12.29 1.27 -20.74
CA SER A 182 11.24 1.39 -19.71
C SER A 182 10.92 0.02 -19.12
N ALA A 183 10.95 -0.06 -17.81
CA ALA A 183 10.57 -1.24 -17.03
C ALA A 183 10.08 -0.83 -15.65
N GLY A 184 9.16 -1.61 -15.07
CA GLY A 184 8.65 -1.40 -13.73
C GLY A 184 7.13 -1.52 -13.64
N ALA A 185 6.68 -1.92 -12.46
CA ALA A 185 5.26 -2.03 -12.14
C ALA A 185 4.57 -0.67 -11.89
N SER A 186 5.28 0.46 -11.99
CA SER A 186 4.81 1.78 -11.55
C SER A 186 3.48 2.19 -12.20
N GLY A 187 3.30 1.99 -13.50
CA GLY A 187 2.04 2.27 -14.19
C GLY A 187 0.85 1.52 -13.59
N ALA A 188 1.03 0.23 -13.28
CA ALA A 188 0.02 -0.60 -12.62
C ALA A 188 -0.22 -0.17 -11.16
N VAL A 189 0.84 0.18 -10.43
CA VAL A 189 0.75 0.69 -9.06
C VAL A 189 -0.03 1.99 -9.01
N PHE A 190 0.24 2.95 -9.92
CA PHE A 190 -0.54 4.18 -10.04
C PHE A 190 -2.01 3.92 -10.37
N GLY A 191 -2.29 2.95 -11.23
CA GLY A 191 -3.66 2.53 -11.50
C GLY A 191 -4.38 1.98 -10.27
N THR A 192 -3.69 1.20 -9.43
CA THR A 192 -4.27 0.71 -8.16
C THR A 192 -4.50 1.85 -7.17
N ILE A 193 -3.62 2.86 -7.10
CA ILE A 193 -3.83 4.09 -6.31
C ILE A 193 -5.08 4.82 -6.81
N GLY A 194 -5.21 5.02 -8.13
CA GLY A 194 -6.39 5.65 -8.73
C GLY A 194 -7.68 4.90 -8.43
N GLY A 195 -7.67 3.57 -8.53
CA GLY A 195 -8.79 2.71 -8.17
C GLY A 195 -9.18 2.84 -6.69
N LEU A 196 -8.21 2.92 -5.79
CA LEU A 196 -8.49 3.10 -4.36
C LEU A 196 -8.98 4.53 -4.06
N ILE A 197 -8.45 5.57 -4.73
CA ILE A 197 -8.96 6.95 -4.65
C ILE A 197 -10.43 6.97 -5.04
N TRP A 198 -10.81 6.31 -6.13
CA TRP A 198 -12.21 6.18 -6.55
C TRP A 198 -13.09 5.56 -5.46
N VAL A 199 -12.63 4.47 -4.83
CA VAL A 199 -13.34 3.83 -3.70
C VAL A 199 -13.51 4.82 -2.55
N VAL A 200 -12.47 5.56 -2.17
CA VAL A 200 -12.52 6.55 -1.09
C VAL A 200 -13.50 7.68 -1.41
N ILE A 201 -13.52 8.18 -2.64
CA ILE A 201 -14.47 9.21 -3.09
C ILE A 201 -15.92 8.70 -2.97
N ARG A 202 -16.18 7.46 -3.42
CA ARG A 202 -17.52 6.83 -3.31
C ARG A 202 -17.96 6.65 -1.86
N HIS A 203 -17.03 6.54 -0.90
CA HIS A 203 -17.29 6.48 0.54
C HIS A 203 -17.15 7.84 1.24
N ARG A 204 -17.56 8.93 0.56
CA ARG A 204 -17.58 10.31 1.10
C ARG A 204 -16.20 10.81 1.56
N GLY A 205 -15.15 10.42 0.86
CA GLY A 205 -13.80 10.93 1.08
C GLY A 205 -13.00 10.25 2.21
N ARG A 206 -13.58 9.23 2.86
CA ARG A 206 -12.90 8.44 3.89
C ARG A 206 -13.24 6.96 3.77
N PHE A 207 -12.25 6.11 3.83
CA PHE A 207 -12.43 4.66 3.84
C PHE A 207 -11.35 4.01 4.71
N LYS A 208 -11.75 3.38 5.81
CA LYS A 208 -10.85 2.68 6.76
C LYS A 208 -9.60 3.50 7.14
N GLY A 209 -9.78 4.76 7.53
CA GLY A 209 -8.69 5.66 7.92
C GLY A 209 -7.89 6.28 6.76
N LEU A 210 -8.19 5.94 5.51
CA LEU A 210 -7.59 6.55 4.33
C LEU A 210 -8.33 7.84 3.95
N THR A 211 -7.56 8.83 3.50
CA THR A 211 -8.09 10.07 2.94
C THR A 211 -7.54 10.28 1.54
N VAL A 212 -8.29 10.96 0.68
CA VAL A 212 -7.84 11.30 -0.68
C VAL A 212 -6.52 12.07 -0.65
N LYS A 213 -6.40 13.04 0.28
CA LYS A 213 -5.15 13.83 0.42
C LYS A 213 -3.93 12.97 0.73
N GLY A 214 -4.05 12.02 1.67
CA GLY A 214 -2.96 11.12 2.03
C GLY A 214 -2.55 10.20 0.87
N MET A 215 -3.50 9.77 0.06
CA MET A 215 -3.23 8.94 -1.11
C MET A 215 -2.58 9.71 -2.25
N ILE A 216 -2.98 10.96 -2.48
CA ILE A 216 -2.32 11.85 -3.45
C ILE A 216 -0.87 12.12 -3.00
N LEU A 217 -0.65 12.41 -1.72
CA LEU A 217 0.71 12.59 -1.20
C LEU A 217 1.57 11.35 -1.42
N MET A 218 1.03 10.14 -1.13
CA MET A 218 1.76 8.89 -1.36
C MET A 218 2.11 8.71 -2.85
N ALA A 219 1.19 9.03 -3.76
CA ALA A 219 1.43 8.97 -5.20
C ALA A 219 2.54 9.95 -5.62
N VAL A 220 2.48 11.20 -5.15
CA VAL A 220 3.50 12.23 -5.45
C VAL A 220 4.88 11.83 -4.94
N LEU A 221 4.97 11.32 -3.71
CA LEU A 221 6.25 10.84 -3.15
C LEU A 221 6.81 9.65 -3.95
N SER A 222 5.95 8.74 -4.41
CA SER A 222 6.36 7.60 -5.25
C SER A 222 6.90 8.07 -6.60
N LEU A 223 6.26 9.05 -7.23
CA LEU A 223 6.75 9.67 -8.47
C LEU A 223 8.10 10.35 -8.25
N TYR A 224 8.20 11.18 -7.22
CA TYR A 224 9.45 11.88 -6.90
C TYR A 224 10.61 10.90 -6.72
N TYR A 225 10.39 9.82 -5.95
CA TYR A 225 11.41 8.80 -5.75
C TYR A 225 11.77 8.08 -7.06
N GLY A 226 10.75 7.74 -7.90
CA GLY A 226 10.97 7.11 -9.20
C GLY A 226 11.83 7.98 -10.13
N PHE A 227 11.55 9.29 -10.20
CA PHE A 227 12.35 10.21 -11.01
C PHE A 227 13.75 10.45 -10.45
N SER A 228 13.91 10.47 -9.11
CA SER A 228 15.22 10.68 -8.47
C SER A 228 16.19 9.51 -8.68
N THR A 229 15.67 8.30 -8.90
CA THR A 229 16.50 7.09 -9.12
C THR A 229 16.84 6.87 -10.60
N ILE A 230 16.12 7.50 -11.53
CA ILE A 230 16.36 7.41 -12.99
C ILE A 230 17.27 8.55 -13.47
N GLY A 231 17.46 9.58 -12.67
CA GLY A 231 18.15 10.83 -13.01
C GLY A 231 19.64 10.87 -12.66
N ILE A 232 20.39 9.78 -12.90
CA ILE A 232 21.87 9.80 -12.91
C ILE A 232 22.37 9.14 -14.18
#